data_a4f9b914963e6b963bec843989d11534
#
_entry.id   a4f9b914963e6b963bec843989d11534
#
_cell.length_a   1.000
_cell.length_b   1.000
_cell.length_c   1.000
_cell.angle_alpha   90.00
_cell.angle_beta   90.00
_cell.angle_gamma   90.00
#
_symmetry.space_group_name_H-M   'P 1'
#
loop_
_entity.id
_entity.type
_entity.pdbx_description
1 polymer ?
#
loop_
_entity_poly.entity_id
_entity_poly.type
_entity_poly.pdbx_seq_one_letter_code
_entity_poly.pdbx_strand_id
1 'polypeptide(L)'
;MKEEMEQEIDLMEIFYYLRAKIGWLILAFVIGGLLAGSMTHFLIIPKYTAVSKIYMVSASSESVLNLSDLNLGTSLSEDYAELIKLRPVFNEVIDNLELDYDYEELQDMVSITKVGNTRLLAVTVESESPKEAQEIANEVADVTVTYIPKVMETSTPNIAEYAILPEEASSPNLAKNTIIGALVLLLIICGVYIVRMLQDDTVKSADEVQKEFGVMPLTVIPEGSLDEISDAVEHKGKGKKSKKNKKAGRR
;
A
#
# COMPACT_ATOMS: atom_id res chain seq x y z
N MET A 1 15.83 -47.30 8.54
CA MET A 1 14.92 -46.15 8.54
C MET A 1 15.81 -44.96 8.76
N LYS A 2 16.00 -44.09 7.75
CA LYS A 2 16.59 -42.77 7.92
C LYS A 2 15.53 -41.94 8.62
N GLU A 3 15.75 -41.61 9.87
CA GLU A 3 15.01 -40.52 10.49
C GLU A 3 15.37 -39.27 9.68
N GLU A 4 14.41 -38.76 8.94
CA GLU A 4 14.47 -37.42 8.37
C GLU A 4 14.50 -36.50 9.59
N MET A 5 15.69 -35.97 9.93
CA MET A 5 15.81 -34.93 10.92
C MET A 5 15.06 -33.73 10.35
N GLU A 6 13.87 -33.47 10.89
CA GLU A 6 13.14 -32.21 10.67
C GLU A 6 14.07 -31.09 11.12
N GLN A 7 14.61 -30.35 10.16
CA GLN A 7 15.32 -29.12 10.45
C GLN A 7 14.32 -28.15 11.07
N GLU A 8 14.31 -28.07 12.38
CA GLU A 8 13.54 -27.04 13.09
C GLU A 8 14.10 -25.67 12.71
N ILE A 9 13.36 -24.96 11.85
CA ILE A 9 13.73 -23.61 11.43
C ILE A 9 13.62 -22.70 12.67
N ASP A 10 14.75 -22.31 13.24
CA ASP A 10 14.78 -21.38 14.36
C ASP A 10 14.53 -19.94 13.86
N LEU A 11 13.33 -19.42 14.15
CA LEU A 11 12.94 -18.05 13.81
C LEU A 11 13.88 -17.00 14.41
N MET A 12 14.52 -17.31 15.55
CA MET A 12 15.48 -16.41 16.20
C MET A 12 16.78 -16.31 15.39
N GLU A 13 17.23 -17.39 14.79
CA GLU A 13 18.40 -17.43 13.92
C GLU A 13 18.18 -16.60 12.65
N ILE A 14 17.01 -16.75 12.02
CA ILE A 14 16.61 -15.91 10.87
C ILE A 14 16.65 -14.42 11.25
N PHE A 15 16.13 -14.08 12.42
CA PHE A 15 16.12 -12.69 12.89
C PHE A 15 17.53 -12.12 13.07
N TYR A 16 18.45 -12.89 13.72
CA TYR A 16 19.84 -12.47 13.90
C TYR A 16 20.57 -12.35 12.57
N TYR A 17 20.33 -13.27 11.63
CA TYR A 17 20.92 -13.23 10.29
C TYR A 17 20.46 -11.99 9.51
N LEU A 18 19.17 -11.71 9.49
CA LEU A 18 18.60 -10.51 8.85
C LEU A 18 19.10 -9.22 9.50
N ARG A 19 19.23 -9.20 10.83
CA ARG A 19 19.80 -8.06 11.55
C ARG A 19 21.25 -7.79 11.15
N ALA A 20 22.06 -8.81 10.94
CA ALA A 20 23.43 -8.65 10.45
C ALA A 20 23.50 -8.04 9.04
N LYS A 21 22.45 -8.21 8.23
CA LYS A 21 22.34 -7.68 6.85
C LYS A 21 21.44 -6.44 6.73
N ILE A 22 21.10 -5.80 7.84
CA ILE A 22 20.16 -4.67 7.87
C ILE A 22 20.55 -3.52 6.95
N GLY A 23 21.84 -3.26 6.75
CA GLY A 23 22.32 -2.24 5.81
C GLY A 23 21.91 -2.52 4.36
N TRP A 24 21.99 -3.79 3.93
CA TRP A 24 21.53 -4.23 2.63
C TRP A 24 20.02 -4.18 2.48
N LEU A 25 19.29 -4.47 3.55
CA LEU A 25 17.82 -4.38 3.58
C LEU A 25 17.35 -2.93 3.47
N ILE A 26 18.01 -2.01 4.17
CA ILE A 26 17.73 -0.57 4.05
C ILE A 26 18.05 -0.08 2.64
N LEU A 27 19.16 -0.50 2.07
CA LEU A 27 19.53 -0.14 0.70
C LEU A 27 18.51 -0.66 -0.31
N ALA A 28 18.04 -1.91 -0.15
CA ALA A 28 17.00 -2.48 -0.99
C ALA A 28 15.68 -1.71 -0.87
N PHE A 29 15.28 -1.34 0.34
CA PHE A 29 14.08 -0.52 0.58
C PHE A 29 14.17 0.83 -0.14
N VAL A 30 15.28 1.53 -0.03
CA VAL A 30 15.50 2.82 -0.69
C VAL A 30 15.49 2.67 -2.21
N ILE A 31 16.20 1.67 -2.76
CA ILE A 31 16.23 1.41 -4.20
C ILE A 31 14.83 1.04 -4.72
N GLY A 32 14.10 0.18 -4.00
CA GLY A 32 12.74 -0.20 -4.37
C GLY A 32 11.78 1.00 -4.41
N GLY A 33 11.89 1.89 -3.43
CA GLY A 33 11.13 3.13 -3.39
C GLY A 33 11.47 4.08 -4.54
N LEU A 34 12.76 4.28 -4.82
CA LEU A 34 13.20 5.12 -5.93
C LEU A 34 12.75 4.59 -7.29
N LEU A 35 12.88 3.29 -7.52
CA LEU A 35 12.43 2.66 -8.76
C LEU A 35 10.91 2.76 -8.93
N ALA A 36 10.14 2.41 -7.89
CA ALA A 36 8.69 2.48 -7.95
C ALA A 36 8.18 3.92 -8.07
N GLY A 37 8.77 4.87 -7.34
CA GLY A 37 8.44 6.29 -7.45
C GLY A 37 8.73 6.85 -8.83
N SER A 38 9.90 6.54 -9.40
CA SER A 38 10.25 6.95 -10.77
C SER A 38 9.32 6.33 -11.79
N MET A 39 9.05 5.05 -11.69
CA MET A 39 8.13 4.36 -12.58
C MET A 39 6.73 4.95 -12.51
N THR A 40 6.21 5.22 -11.31
CA THR A 40 4.90 5.84 -11.10
C THR A 40 4.85 7.25 -11.71
N HIS A 41 5.89 8.05 -11.55
CA HIS A 41 5.93 9.42 -12.05
C HIS A 41 6.03 9.50 -13.57
N PHE A 42 6.80 8.60 -14.21
CA PHE A 42 7.06 8.68 -15.66
C PHE A 42 6.13 7.83 -16.52
N LEU A 43 5.58 6.73 -15.99
CA LEU A 43 4.78 5.79 -16.78
C LEU A 43 3.27 5.94 -16.58
N ILE A 44 2.82 6.48 -15.43
CA ILE A 44 1.40 6.56 -15.12
C ILE A 44 0.91 7.97 -15.42
N ILE A 45 -0.08 8.08 -16.30
CA ILE A 45 -0.73 9.34 -16.65
C ILE A 45 -1.54 9.84 -15.43
N PRO A 46 -1.40 11.11 -15.04
CA PRO A 46 -2.17 11.67 -13.94
C PRO A 46 -3.65 11.73 -14.30
N LYS A 47 -4.53 11.35 -13.36
CA LYS A 47 -5.97 11.48 -13.46
C LYS A 47 -6.49 12.47 -12.44
N TYR A 48 -7.50 13.22 -12.84
CA TYR A 48 -8.18 14.23 -12.04
C TYR A 48 -9.57 13.76 -11.70
N THR A 49 -10.01 13.99 -10.49
CA THR A 49 -11.34 13.58 -10.02
C THR A 49 -12.19 14.80 -9.75
N ALA A 50 -13.34 14.87 -10.40
CA ALA A 50 -14.37 15.85 -10.15
C ALA A 50 -15.61 15.19 -9.53
N VAL A 51 -16.27 15.84 -8.60
CA VAL A 51 -17.42 15.28 -7.87
C VAL A 51 -18.56 16.27 -7.86
N SER A 52 -19.71 15.90 -8.43
CA SER A 52 -20.99 16.57 -8.23
C SER A 52 -21.87 15.81 -7.25
N LYS A 53 -22.79 16.49 -6.58
CA LYS A 53 -23.69 15.87 -5.61
C LYS A 53 -25.15 16.18 -5.91
N ILE A 54 -25.97 15.15 -5.95
CA ILE A 54 -27.39 15.23 -6.26
C ILE A 54 -28.18 14.81 -5.00
N TYR A 55 -29.15 15.63 -4.62
CA TYR A 55 -30.06 15.32 -3.52
C TYR A 55 -31.35 14.70 -4.06
N MET A 56 -31.62 13.47 -3.66
CA MET A 56 -32.81 12.74 -4.08
C MET A 56 -34.00 13.09 -3.18
N VAL A 57 -35.10 13.51 -3.81
CA VAL A 57 -36.34 13.87 -3.12
C VAL A 57 -37.31 12.70 -3.20
N SER A 58 -37.86 12.28 -2.06
CA SER A 58 -38.92 11.26 -2.04
C SER A 58 -40.26 11.91 -2.42
N ALA A 59 -41.12 11.19 -3.14
CA ALA A 59 -42.41 11.66 -3.61
C ALA A 59 -43.44 12.02 -2.49
N SER A 60 -43.15 11.67 -1.25
CA SER A 60 -44.08 11.89 -0.12
C SER A 60 -43.82 13.21 0.63
N SER A 61 -44.07 14.33 -0.05
CA SER A 61 -43.95 15.67 0.57
C SER A 61 -45.11 16.07 1.50
N GLU A 62 -46.07 15.21 1.76
CA GLU A 62 -47.29 15.65 2.48
C GLU A 62 -47.68 14.84 3.72
N SER A 63 -46.85 13.93 4.22
CA SER A 63 -47.22 13.20 5.44
C SER A 63 -46.05 12.92 6.36
N VAL A 64 -46.10 13.57 7.54
CA VAL A 64 -45.51 13.15 8.81
C VAL A 64 -44.29 12.22 8.68
N LEU A 65 -43.11 12.74 9.04
CA LEU A 65 -41.84 12.02 9.17
C LEU A 65 -42.00 10.69 9.94
N ASN A 66 -42.32 9.63 9.25
CA ASN A 66 -42.28 8.28 9.80
C ASN A 66 -40.84 7.73 9.66
N LEU A 67 -40.34 7.08 10.72
CA LEU A 67 -39.04 6.39 10.72
C LEU A 67 -38.91 5.33 9.60
N SER A 68 -40.04 4.85 9.07
CA SER A 68 -40.12 3.98 7.90
C SER A 68 -39.68 4.68 6.61
N ASP A 69 -39.87 6.00 6.48
CA ASP A 69 -39.48 6.77 5.28
C ASP A 69 -37.99 6.99 5.18
N LEU A 70 -37.24 6.92 6.31
CA LEU A 70 -35.77 7.00 6.29
C LEU A 70 -35.14 5.74 5.68
N ASN A 71 -35.67 4.56 5.99
CA ASN A 71 -35.20 3.31 5.40
C ASN A 71 -35.58 3.17 3.92
N LEU A 72 -36.80 3.62 3.55
CA LEU A 72 -37.21 3.67 2.14
C LEU A 72 -36.36 4.66 1.32
N GLY A 73 -36.03 5.83 1.89
CA GLY A 73 -35.20 6.82 1.22
C GLY A 73 -33.74 6.35 0.98
N THR A 74 -33.22 5.45 1.81
CA THR A 74 -31.89 4.88 1.59
C THR A 74 -31.87 3.81 0.51
N SER A 75 -32.88 2.97 0.41
CA SER A 75 -33.02 1.97 -0.65
C SER A 75 -33.26 2.63 -2.01
N LEU A 76 -34.10 3.68 -2.06
CA LEU A 76 -34.33 4.46 -3.28
C LEU A 76 -33.02 5.10 -3.83
N SER A 77 -32.11 5.51 -2.97
CA SER A 77 -30.83 6.08 -3.43
C SER A 77 -29.94 5.08 -4.16
N GLU A 78 -30.03 3.80 -3.81
CA GLU A 78 -29.32 2.72 -4.51
C GLU A 78 -29.95 2.46 -5.89
N ASP A 79 -31.28 2.44 -5.95
CA ASP A 79 -32.02 2.31 -7.22
C ASP A 79 -31.70 3.48 -8.17
N TYR A 80 -31.66 4.71 -7.64
CA TYR A 80 -31.28 5.89 -8.41
C TYR A 80 -29.85 5.80 -8.93
N ALA A 81 -28.90 5.32 -8.11
CA ALA A 81 -27.51 5.16 -8.54
C ALA A 81 -27.39 4.19 -9.74
N GLU A 82 -28.19 3.13 -9.77
CA GLU A 82 -28.22 2.19 -10.89
C GLU A 82 -28.92 2.78 -12.12
N LEU A 83 -29.99 3.57 -11.94
CA LEU A 83 -30.68 4.22 -13.04
C LEU A 83 -29.82 5.26 -13.77
N ILE A 84 -28.97 5.98 -13.04
CA ILE A 84 -28.06 6.97 -13.61
C ILE A 84 -27.00 6.31 -14.51
N LYS A 85 -26.60 5.07 -14.18
CA LYS A 85 -25.62 4.31 -15.00
C LYS A 85 -26.20 3.72 -16.29
N LEU A 86 -27.49 3.88 -16.52
CA LEU A 86 -28.11 3.31 -17.71
C LEU A 86 -27.68 4.04 -18.99
N ARG A 87 -27.62 3.29 -20.10
CA ARG A 87 -27.26 3.80 -21.42
C ARG A 87 -27.97 5.11 -21.85
N PRO A 88 -29.29 5.30 -21.59
CA PRO A 88 -29.94 6.54 -21.99
C PRO A 88 -29.33 7.80 -21.35
N VAL A 89 -28.90 7.71 -20.07
CA VAL A 89 -28.28 8.84 -19.37
C VAL A 89 -26.90 9.14 -19.94
N PHE A 90 -26.05 8.11 -20.04
CA PHE A 90 -24.68 8.31 -20.54
C PHE A 90 -24.61 8.67 -22.01
N ASN A 91 -25.48 8.12 -22.85
CA ASN A 91 -25.55 8.52 -24.25
C ASN A 91 -25.99 10.00 -24.40
N GLU A 92 -26.94 10.46 -23.58
CA GLU A 92 -27.35 11.88 -23.57
C GLU A 92 -26.19 12.80 -23.14
N VAL A 93 -25.36 12.36 -22.18
CA VAL A 93 -24.14 13.09 -21.76
C VAL A 93 -23.10 13.13 -22.89
N ILE A 94 -22.87 12.00 -23.57
CA ILE A 94 -21.94 11.90 -24.70
C ILE A 94 -22.38 12.85 -25.82
N ASP A 95 -23.66 12.82 -26.16
CA ASP A 95 -24.23 13.65 -27.23
C ASP A 95 -24.18 15.14 -26.88
N ASN A 96 -24.50 15.50 -25.61
CA ASN A 96 -24.53 16.91 -25.19
C ASN A 96 -23.15 17.55 -25.11
N LEU A 97 -22.13 16.79 -24.71
CA LEU A 97 -20.74 17.26 -24.60
C LEU A 97 -19.90 16.94 -25.84
N GLU A 98 -20.50 16.31 -26.87
CA GLU A 98 -19.80 15.88 -28.09
C GLU A 98 -18.51 15.07 -27.78
N LEU A 99 -18.61 14.12 -26.83
CA LEU A 99 -17.47 13.33 -26.39
C LEU A 99 -17.10 12.25 -27.42
N ASP A 100 -15.82 12.00 -27.58
CA ASP A 100 -15.30 10.93 -28.43
C ASP A 100 -15.11 9.61 -27.64
N TYR A 101 -16.07 9.30 -26.76
CA TYR A 101 -16.13 8.09 -25.97
C TYR A 101 -17.35 7.25 -26.32
N ASP A 102 -17.20 5.93 -26.17
CA ASP A 102 -18.38 5.06 -26.17
C ASP A 102 -19.01 4.96 -24.75
N TYR A 103 -20.15 4.29 -24.67
CA TYR A 103 -20.87 4.12 -23.40
C TYR A 103 -20.04 3.42 -22.35
N GLU A 104 -19.31 2.36 -22.74
CA GLU A 104 -18.49 1.53 -21.85
C GLU A 104 -17.31 2.34 -21.30
N GLU A 105 -16.66 3.14 -22.12
CA GLU A 105 -15.55 4.02 -21.72
C GLU A 105 -16.03 5.08 -20.73
N LEU A 106 -17.16 5.74 -20.99
CA LEU A 106 -17.72 6.71 -20.05
C LEU A 106 -18.16 6.06 -18.75
N GLN A 107 -18.68 4.83 -18.80
CA GLN A 107 -19.08 4.09 -17.61
C GLN A 107 -17.90 3.77 -16.70
N ASP A 108 -16.74 3.46 -17.28
CA ASP A 108 -15.51 3.19 -16.52
C ASP A 108 -14.93 4.46 -15.87
N MET A 109 -15.20 5.63 -16.44
CA MET A 109 -14.78 6.93 -15.91
C MET A 109 -15.70 7.44 -14.80
N VAL A 110 -16.98 7.01 -14.75
CA VAL A 110 -18.01 7.55 -13.87
C VAL A 110 -18.36 6.56 -12.74
N SER A 111 -18.21 6.99 -11.52
CA SER A 111 -18.61 6.24 -10.32
C SER A 111 -19.73 6.98 -9.60
N ILE A 112 -20.83 6.29 -9.32
CA ILE A 112 -21.97 6.86 -8.61
C ILE A 112 -22.12 6.14 -7.26
N THR A 113 -21.99 6.90 -6.19
CA THR A 113 -22.01 6.36 -4.83
C THR A 113 -22.89 7.18 -3.91
N LYS A 114 -23.52 6.50 -2.93
CA LYS A 114 -24.28 7.17 -1.90
C LYS A 114 -23.36 7.78 -0.84
N VAL A 115 -23.61 9.02 -0.45
CA VAL A 115 -22.83 9.70 0.58
C VAL A 115 -23.34 9.28 1.97
N GLY A 116 -22.65 8.34 2.59
CA GLY A 116 -22.99 7.83 3.91
C GLY A 116 -24.40 7.26 3.95
N ASN A 117 -25.16 7.57 5.02
CA ASN A 117 -26.54 7.14 5.19
C ASN A 117 -27.53 8.28 4.86
N THR A 118 -27.24 9.03 3.81
CA THR A 118 -28.04 10.20 3.38
C THR A 118 -28.77 9.93 2.05
N ARG A 119 -29.53 10.91 1.59
CA ARG A 119 -30.18 10.92 0.27
C ARG A 119 -29.32 11.63 -0.78
N LEU A 120 -28.05 11.85 -0.48
CA LEU A 120 -27.10 12.44 -1.42
C LEU A 120 -26.41 11.35 -2.23
N LEU A 121 -26.41 11.50 -3.53
CA LEU A 121 -25.57 10.73 -4.44
C LEU A 121 -24.40 11.60 -4.89
N ALA A 122 -23.20 11.05 -4.83
CA ALA A 122 -22.01 11.64 -5.39
C ALA A 122 -21.76 11.00 -6.76
N VAL A 123 -21.71 11.83 -7.78
CA VAL A 123 -21.25 11.48 -9.14
C VAL A 123 -19.78 11.86 -9.19
N THR A 124 -18.93 10.87 -9.22
CA THR A 124 -17.47 11.02 -9.27
C THR A 124 -16.97 10.65 -10.65
N VAL A 125 -16.25 11.54 -11.29
CA VAL A 125 -15.70 11.34 -12.64
C VAL A 125 -14.19 11.46 -12.59
N GLU A 126 -13.50 10.49 -13.17
CA GLU A 126 -12.05 10.47 -13.31
C GLU A 126 -11.66 10.61 -14.79
N SER A 127 -10.91 11.68 -15.13
CA SER A 127 -10.36 11.93 -16.47
C SER A 127 -8.91 12.40 -16.40
N GLU A 128 -8.21 12.29 -17.53
CA GLU A 128 -6.86 12.87 -17.73
C GLU A 128 -6.91 14.40 -17.80
N SER A 129 -8.07 14.97 -18.15
CA SER A 129 -8.29 16.41 -18.19
C SER A 129 -9.14 16.87 -16.99
N PRO A 130 -8.65 17.81 -16.16
CA PRO A 130 -9.42 18.34 -15.04
C PRO A 130 -10.71 19.03 -15.47
N LYS A 131 -10.70 19.68 -16.65
CA LYS A 131 -11.86 20.37 -17.21
C LYS A 131 -12.92 19.39 -17.68
N GLU A 132 -12.51 18.35 -18.38
CA GLU A 132 -13.39 17.29 -18.86
C GLU A 132 -14.04 16.53 -17.69
N ALA A 133 -13.27 16.17 -16.64
CA ALA A 133 -13.82 15.54 -15.45
C ALA A 133 -14.93 16.41 -14.82
N GLN A 134 -14.73 17.72 -14.74
CA GLN A 134 -15.72 18.67 -14.23
C GLN A 134 -16.96 18.74 -15.13
N GLU A 135 -16.78 18.89 -16.43
CA GLU A 135 -17.87 19.02 -17.40
C GLU A 135 -18.74 17.76 -17.41
N ILE A 136 -18.14 16.58 -17.48
CA ILE A 136 -18.86 15.30 -17.42
C ILE A 136 -19.60 15.12 -16.09
N ALA A 137 -18.97 15.42 -14.95
CA ALA A 137 -19.61 15.28 -13.65
C ALA A 137 -20.84 16.19 -13.50
N ASN A 138 -20.78 17.39 -14.04
CA ASN A 138 -21.90 18.33 -14.03
C ASN A 138 -23.00 17.92 -15.00
N GLU A 139 -22.64 17.51 -16.20
CA GLU A 139 -23.59 17.08 -17.21
C GLU A 139 -24.35 15.82 -16.78
N VAL A 140 -23.66 14.84 -16.19
CA VAL A 140 -24.33 13.65 -15.60
C VAL A 140 -25.32 14.07 -14.54
N ALA A 141 -25.03 15.09 -13.73
CA ALA A 141 -25.97 15.60 -12.74
C ALA A 141 -27.19 16.27 -13.39
N ASP A 142 -26.97 17.10 -14.40
CA ASP A 142 -28.05 17.81 -15.10
C ASP A 142 -28.98 16.85 -15.89
N VAL A 143 -28.40 15.88 -16.59
CA VAL A 143 -29.15 14.82 -17.29
C VAL A 143 -29.93 13.97 -16.28
N THR A 144 -29.33 13.62 -15.16
CA THR A 144 -29.97 12.84 -14.07
C THR A 144 -31.22 13.55 -13.55
N VAL A 145 -31.14 14.85 -13.25
CA VAL A 145 -32.28 15.67 -12.77
C VAL A 145 -33.42 15.68 -13.76
N THR A 146 -33.13 15.64 -15.06
CA THR A 146 -34.13 15.64 -16.14
C THR A 146 -34.69 14.24 -16.41
N TYR A 147 -33.86 13.20 -16.34
CA TYR A 147 -34.21 11.84 -16.73
C TYR A 147 -35.00 11.08 -15.62
N ILE A 148 -34.54 11.14 -14.36
CA ILE A 148 -35.12 10.39 -13.27
C ILE A 148 -36.64 10.64 -13.10
N PRO A 149 -37.14 11.90 -13.08
CA PRO A 149 -38.57 12.13 -12.92
C PRO A 149 -39.43 11.52 -14.03
N LYS A 150 -38.87 11.44 -15.26
CA LYS A 150 -39.58 10.86 -16.41
C LYS A 150 -39.75 9.34 -16.29
N VAL A 151 -38.79 8.66 -15.66
CA VAL A 151 -38.77 7.19 -15.56
C VAL A 151 -39.52 6.70 -14.31
N MET A 152 -39.34 7.40 -13.19
CA MET A 152 -39.87 6.95 -11.89
C MET A 152 -41.15 7.66 -11.46
N GLU A 153 -41.64 8.63 -12.22
CA GLU A 153 -42.82 9.47 -11.86
C GLU A 153 -42.68 10.09 -10.44
N THR A 154 -41.44 10.49 -10.09
CA THR A 154 -41.08 11.03 -8.77
C THR A 154 -40.86 12.54 -8.83
N SER A 155 -40.71 13.16 -7.66
CA SER A 155 -40.26 14.55 -7.56
C SER A 155 -38.89 14.75 -8.17
N THR A 156 -38.66 15.88 -8.83
CA THR A 156 -37.41 16.24 -9.45
C THR A 156 -36.27 16.30 -8.38
N PRO A 157 -35.18 15.56 -8.56
CA PRO A 157 -34.00 15.70 -7.73
C PRO A 157 -33.40 17.11 -7.83
N ASN A 158 -32.64 17.52 -6.82
CA ASN A 158 -31.96 18.80 -6.84
C ASN A 158 -30.44 18.58 -6.85
N ILE A 159 -29.73 19.37 -7.64
CA ILE A 159 -28.26 19.41 -7.58
C ILE A 159 -27.88 20.15 -6.31
N ALA A 160 -27.26 19.44 -5.37
CA ALA A 160 -26.81 19.99 -4.10
C ALA A 160 -25.48 20.71 -4.25
N GLU A 161 -24.59 20.21 -5.13
CA GLU A 161 -23.28 20.78 -5.37
C GLU A 161 -22.81 20.42 -6.78
N TYR A 162 -22.42 21.41 -7.55
CA TYR A 162 -21.73 21.18 -8.83
C TYR A 162 -20.26 20.86 -8.61
N ALA A 163 -19.70 20.04 -9.50
CA ALA A 163 -18.29 19.72 -9.46
C ALA A 163 -17.45 20.99 -9.71
N ILE A 164 -16.42 21.17 -8.92
CA ILE A 164 -15.41 22.21 -9.11
C ILE A 164 -14.23 21.68 -9.91
N LEU A 165 -13.49 22.57 -10.56
CA LEU A 165 -12.29 22.19 -11.30
C LEU A 165 -11.22 21.65 -10.33
N PRO A 166 -10.77 20.39 -10.46
CA PRO A 166 -9.73 19.86 -9.60
C PRO A 166 -8.38 20.52 -9.89
N GLU A 167 -7.72 21.01 -8.85
CA GLU A 167 -6.42 21.67 -8.95
C GLU A 167 -5.26 20.67 -8.94
N GLU A 168 -5.45 19.52 -8.29
CA GLU A 168 -4.43 18.49 -8.12
C GLU A 168 -4.89 17.15 -8.70
N ALA A 169 -3.94 16.36 -9.23
CA ALA A 169 -4.21 15.01 -9.69
C ALA A 169 -4.53 14.09 -8.50
N SER A 170 -5.62 13.36 -8.59
CA SER A 170 -6.06 12.40 -7.57
C SER A 170 -5.30 11.06 -7.64
N SER A 171 -4.79 10.71 -8.82
CA SER A 171 -4.06 9.47 -9.10
C SER A 171 -2.92 9.77 -10.09
N PRO A 172 -1.77 9.05 -9.99
CA PRO A 172 -1.39 8.08 -8.96
C PRO A 172 -0.93 8.74 -7.65
N ASN A 173 -1.20 8.09 -6.53
CA ASN A 173 -0.63 8.52 -5.25
C ASN A 173 0.84 8.09 -5.16
N LEU A 174 1.76 9.02 -5.46
CA LEU A 174 3.21 8.78 -5.49
C LEU A 174 3.72 8.20 -4.18
N ALA A 175 3.28 8.73 -3.03
CA ALA A 175 3.74 8.25 -1.72
C ALA A 175 3.32 6.80 -1.48
N LYS A 176 2.06 6.47 -1.75
CA LYS A 176 1.53 5.11 -1.60
C LYS A 176 2.27 4.11 -2.49
N ASN A 177 2.44 4.42 -3.77
CA ASN A 177 3.10 3.54 -4.74
C ASN A 177 4.59 3.35 -4.42
N THR A 178 5.28 4.42 -3.99
CA THR A 178 6.68 4.37 -3.55
C THR A 178 6.86 3.44 -2.35
N ILE A 179 5.98 3.55 -1.34
CA ILE A 179 6.05 2.69 -0.15
C ILE A 179 5.76 1.22 -0.51
N ILE A 180 4.74 0.98 -1.35
CA ILE A 180 4.42 -0.38 -1.79
C ILE A 180 5.60 -0.99 -2.55
N GLY A 181 6.19 -0.27 -3.50
CA GLY A 181 7.34 -0.75 -4.26
C GLY A 181 8.58 -1.02 -3.38
N ALA A 182 8.83 -0.16 -2.40
CA ALA A 182 9.89 -0.35 -1.41
C ALA A 182 9.68 -1.63 -0.59
N LEU A 183 8.44 -1.88 -0.13
CA LEU A 183 8.09 -3.09 0.63
C LEU A 183 8.21 -4.36 -0.22
N VAL A 184 7.77 -4.32 -1.47
CA VAL A 184 7.86 -5.48 -2.38
C VAL A 184 9.33 -5.87 -2.59
N LEU A 185 10.21 -4.91 -2.91
CA LEU A 185 11.62 -5.21 -3.10
C LEU A 185 12.29 -5.70 -1.81
N LEU A 186 11.94 -5.12 -0.66
CA LEU A 186 12.43 -5.57 0.64
C LEU A 186 12.03 -7.02 0.90
N LEU A 187 10.77 -7.41 0.65
CA LEU A 187 10.30 -8.79 0.83
C LEU A 187 11.03 -9.76 -0.11
N ILE A 188 11.28 -9.37 -1.36
CA ILE A 188 12.05 -10.20 -2.30
C ILE A 188 13.46 -10.43 -1.77
N ILE A 189 14.16 -9.37 -1.34
CA ILE A 189 15.52 -9.46 -0.81
C ILE A 189 15.57 -10.28 0.50
N CYS A 190 14.60 -10.09 1.41
CA CYS A 190 14.45 -10.93 2.60
C CYS A 190 14.32 -12.41 2.22
N GLY A 191 13.44 -12.71 1.27
CA GLY A 191 13.25 -14.10 0.79
C GLY A 191 14.54 -14.70 0.23
N VAL A 192 15.29 -13.94 -0.58
CA VAL A 192 16.60 -14.39 -1.10
C VAL A 192 17.60 -14.66 0.02
N TYR A 193 17.65 -13.79 1.04
CA TYR A 193 18.55 -14.01 2.19
C TYR A 193 18.13 -15.22 3.03
N ILE A 194 16.84 -15.46 3.22
CA ILE A 194 16.34 -16.64 3.94
C ILE A 194 16.69 -17.92 3.18
N VAL A 195 16.45 -17.94 1.85
CA VAL A 195 16.81 -19.10 1.02
C VAL A 195 18.31 -19.37 1.05
N ARG A 196 19.14 -18.32 0.98
CA ARG A 196 20.61 -18.47 1.11
C ARG A 196 21.01 -18.99 2.48
N MET A 197 20.37 -18.53 3.54
CA MET A 197 20.62 -19.01 4.90
C MET A 197 20.28 -20.49 5.03
N LEU A 198 19.15 -20.94 4.49
CA LEU A 198 18.73 -22.34 4.51
C LEU A 198 19.61 -23.27 3.64
N GLN A 199 20.36 -22.71 2.68
CA GLN A 199 21.32 -23.44 1.83
C GLN A 199 22.74 -23.39 2.41
N ASP A 200 22.97 -22.66 3.49
CA ASP A 200 24.31 -22.50 4.09
C ASP A 200 24.50 -23.54 5.19
N ASP A 201 24.94 -24.73 4.83
CA ASP A 201 25.25 -25.86 5.70
C ASP A 201 26.53 -25.65 6.53
N THR A 202 27.03 -24.42 6.63
CA THR A 202 28.29 -24.10 7.33
C THR A 202 28.08 -24.01 8.82
N VAL A 203 28.70 -24.89 9.57
CA VAL A 203 28.73 -24.84 11.04
C VAL A 203 29.52 -23.63 11.51
N LYS A 204 28.86 -22.67 12.17
CA LYS A 204 29.44 -21.36 12.54
C LYS A 204 29.78 -21.26 14.03
N SER A 205 29.29 -22.16 14.85
CA SER A 205 29.49 -22.11 16.30
C SER A 205 29.86 -23.48 16.93
N ALA A 206 30.55 -23.45 18.05
CA ALA A 206 30.84 -24.65 18.85
C ALA A 206 29.57 -25.36 19.37
N ASP A 207 28.53 -24.56 19.63
CA ASP A 207 27.25 -25.07 20.11
C ASP A 207 26.50 -25.83 19.01
N GLU A 208 26.63 -25.40 17.73
CA GLU A 208 26.10 -26.12 16.57
C GLU A 208 26.77 -27.46 16.37
N VAL A 209 28.11 -27.55 16.54
CA VAL A 209 28.84 -28.81 16.50
C VAL A 209 28.34 -29.79 17.55
N GLN A 210 28.05 -29.31 18.75
CA GLN A 210 27.52 -30.14 19.82
C GLN A 210 26.09 -30.60 19.54
N LYS A 211 25.27 -29.73 18.95
CA LYS A 211 23.87 -30.00 18.64
C LYS A 211 23.74 -30.99 17.46
N GLU A 212 24.58 -30.84 16.43
CA GLU A 212 24.54 -31.62 15.18
C GLU A 212 25.25 -32.98 15.34
N PHE A 213 26.40 -33.00 16.01
CA PHE A 213 27.25 -34.19 16.13
C PHE A 213 27.22 -34.84 17.51
N GLY A 214 26.57 -34.22 18.52
CA GLY A 214 26.50 -34.73 19.88
C GLY A 214 27.84 -34.76 20.63
N VAL A 215 28.88 -34.11 20.08
CA VAL A 215 30.26 -34.08 20.65
C VAL A 215 30.67 -32.66 21.01
N MET A 216 31.15 -32.45 22.23
CA MET A 216 31.72 -31.16 22.60
C MET A 216 33.06 -30.93 21.90
N PRO A 217 33.26 -29.83 21.16
CA PRO A 217 34.57 -29.50 20.62
C PRO A 217 35.56 -29.22 21.76
N LEU A 218 36.74 -29.85 21.71
CA LEU A 218 37.76 -29.73 22.72
C LEU A 218 38.41 -28.35 22.77
N THR A 219 38.41 -27.64 21.67
CA THR A 219 38.93 -26.26 21.57
C THR A 219 38.34 -25.56 20.37
N VAL A 220 38.18 -24.24 20.46
CA VAL A 220 37.79 -23.36 19.36
C VAL A 220 38.98 -22.48 19.05
N ILE A 221 39.44 -22.54 17.80
CA ILE A 221 40.52 -21.67 17.31
C ILE A 221 39.84 -20.48 16.61
N PRO A 222 39.90 -19.26 17.19
CA PRO A 222 39.31 -18.11 16.54
C PRO A 222 40.02 -17.81 15.22
N GLU A 223 39.26 -17.48 14.17
CA GLU A 223 39.78 -16.99 12.90
C GLU A 223 40.33 -15.58 13.14
N GLY A 224 41.63 -15.46 13.25
CA GLY A 224 42.37 -14.21 13.42
C GLY A 224 43.63 -14.22 12.65
N SER A 225 44.09 -13.06 12.14
CA SER A 225 45.40 -12.92 11.49
C SER A 225 46.48 -13.18 12.56
N LEU A 226 47.57 -13.88 12.17
CA LEU A 226 48.70 -14.16 13.06
C LEU A 226 49.28 -12.90 13.72
N ASP A 227 49.10 -11.75 13.07
CA ASP A 227 49.53 -10.43 13.58
C ASP A 227 48.71 -9.97 14.80
N GLU A 228 47.38 -10.16 14.80
CA GLU A 228 46.52 -9.81 15.94
C GLU A 228 46.79 -10.72 17.17
N ILE A 229 47.14 -11.98 16.93
CA ILE A 229 47.47 -12.94 17.99
C ILE A 229 48.81 -12.60 18.60
N SER A 230 49.78 -12.19 17.78
CA SER A 230 51.12 -11.79 18.24
C SER A 230 51.06 -10.53 19.11
N ASP A 231 50.30 -9.52 18.73
CA ASP A 231 50.09 -8.29 19.51
C ASP A 231 49.38 -8.54 20.85
N ALA A 232 48.36 -9.42 20.88
CA ALA A 232 47.66 -9.78 22.12
C ALA A 232 48.57 -10.54 23.10
N VAL A 233 49.50 -11.37 22.58
CA VAL A 233 50.48 -12.10 23.42
C VAL A 233 51.56 -11.15 23.94
N GLU A 234 52.06 -10.22 23.11
CA GLU A 234 53.06 -9.23 23.50
C GLU A 234 52.55 -8.26 24.57
N HIS A 235 51.29 -7.80 24.47
CA HIS A 235 50.66 -6.93 25.46
C HIS A 235 50.46 -7.64 26.83
N LYS A 236 50.12 -8.95 26.84
CA LYS A 236 50.03 -9.74 28.07
C LYS A 236 51.42 -9.99 28.71
N GLY A 237 52.48 -10.11 27.89
CA GLY A 237 53.85 -10.27 28.35
C GLY A 237 54.42 -9.02 29.05
N LYS A 238 54.14 -7.85 28.51
CA LYS A 238 54.61 -6.57 29.10
C LYS A 238 53.89 -6.23 30.43
N GLY A 239 52.63 -6.58 30.58
CA GLY A 239 51.86 -6.35 31.82
C GLY A 239 52.34 -7.16 33.02
N LYS A 240 52.90 -8.36 32.79
CA LYS A 240 53.45 -9.21 33.89
C LYS A 240 54.84 -8.77 34.34
N LYS A 241 55.68 -8.22 33.46
CA LYS A 241 57.04 -7.72 33.84
C LYS A 241 56.96 -6.43 34.66
N SER A 242 56.01 -5.55 34.40
CA SER A 242 55.84 -4.31 35.16
C SER A 242 55.38 -4.52 36.63
N LYS A 243 54.59 -5.57 36.90
CA LYS A 243 54.16 -5.90 38.28
C LYS A 243 55.25 -6.57 39.12
N LYS A 244 56.24 -7.23 38.49
CA LYS A 244 57.33 -7.90 39.22
C LYS A 244 58.42 -6.93 39.72
N ASN A 245 58.67 -5.84 38.94
CA ASN A 245 59.67 -4.81 39.32
C ASN A 245 59.15 -3.83 40.40
N LYS A 246 57.81 -3.66 40.55
CA LYS A 246 57.25 -2.81 41.62
C LYS A 246 57.23 -3.48 42.98
N LYS A 247 57.43 -4.83 43.08
CA LYS A 247 57.54 -5.54 44.36
C LYS A 247 58.95 -5.69 44.88
N ALA A 248 59.98 -5.48 44.05
CA ALA A 248 61.40 -5.57 44.45
C ALA A 248 62.02 -4.25 44.96
N GLY A 249 61.31 -3.11 44.84
CA GLY A 249 61.79 -1.79 45.28
C GLY A 249 61.21 -1.30 46.61
N ARG A 250 60.59 -2.20 47.42
CA ARG A 250 60.12 -1.88 48.79
C ARG A 250 60.60 -2.92 49.73
N ARG A 251 61.89 -2.91 50.01
CA ARG A 251 62.55 -3.46 51.24
C ARG A 251 63.69 -2.56 51.60
#